data_cf35da93176e7859676fd3bdf3826d6d
#
_entry.id   cf35da93176e7859676fd3bdf3826d6d
#
_cell.length_a   1.000
_cell.length_b   1.000
_cell.length_c   1.000
_cell.angle_alpha   90.00
_cell.angle_beta   90.00
_cell.angle_gamma   90.00
#
_symmetry.space_group_name_H-M   'P 1'
#
loop_
_entity.id
_entity.type
_entity.pdbx_description
1 polymer ?
#
loop_
_entity_poly.entity_id
_entity_poly.type
_entity_poly.pdbx_seq_one_letter_code
_entity_poly.pdbx_strand_id
1 'polypeptide(L)'
;MLHVAADLATDPTYGEMTPDRMYAGLFDATQHVLDSIEKAGTVKRLVYTSSTAAVMGPQSEGAPQPHIYSEDDWSGGTYESLEERWQGGWTIEKNAYAVGKVECEKMTYAWGDKTGIDVVTSCPCHVLGPLLCKAHDTIWQHRLGEIFAGRYSIDMMWNICDVRDCAAVSRLCLESPDVVTGDRFLVSAYDETGEVATCAAPAGRAHAAPHAASLAP
;
A
#
# COMPACT_ATOMS: atom_id res chain seq x y z
N MET A 1 -8.24 -11.91 9.21
CA MET A 1 -8.63 -10.51 9.54
C MET A 1 -8.20 -9.60 8.41
N LEU A 2 -8.97 -8.53 8.08
CA LEU A 2 -8.55 -7.49 7.15
C LEU A 2 -8.19 -6.24 7.94
N HIS A 3 -7.02 -5.67 7.68
CA HIS A 3 -6.60 -4.36 8.19
C HIS A 3 -6.52 -3.38 7.01
N VAL A 4 -7.59 -2.62 6.82
CA VAL A 4 -7.75 -1.65 5.73
C VAL A 4 -7.57 -0.21 6.22
N ALA A 5 -7.74 0.01 7.51
CA ALA A 5 -7.68 1.33 8.11
C ALA A 5 -6.28 1.94 8.00
N ALA A 6 -6.23 3.22 7.62
CA ALA A 6 -5.05 4.06 7.68
C ALA A 6 -5.49 5.45 8.08
N ASP A 7 -4.87 6.02 9.11
CA ASP A 7 -5.09 7.42 9.44
C ASP A 7 -4.25 8.27 8.48
N LEU A 8 -4.92 8.89 7.54
CA LEU A 8 -4.30 9.82 6.59
C LEU A 8 -4.31 11.25 7.12
N ALA A 9 -4.77 11.43 8.37
CA ALA A 9 -4.88 12.72 9.06
C ALA A 9 -5.53 13.81 8.20
N THR A 10 -6.49 13.42 7.35
CA THR A 10 -7.17 14.32 6.42
C THR A 10 -8.28 15.15 7.06
N ASP A 11 -8.64 14.85 8.31
CA ASP A 11 -9.66 15.60 9.05
C ASP A 11 -9.07 16.91 9.60
N PRO A 12 -9.52 18.07 9.12
CA PRO A 12 -9.01 19.38 9.56
C PRO A 12 -9.26 19.67 11.05
N THR A 13 -10.16 18.94 11.72
CA THR A 13 -10.41 19.11 13.16
C THR A 13 -9.21 18.69 14.00
N TYR A 14 -8.33 17.86 13.47
CA TYR A 14 -7.12 17.41 14.16
C TYR A 14 -5.86 18.27 13.89
N GLY A 15 -6.03 19.41 13.20
CA GLY A 15 -4.95 20.36 12.91
C GLY A 15 -4.28 20.13 11.55
N GLU A 16 -3.19 20.84 11.30
CA GLU A 16 -2.46 20.75 10.04
C GLU A 16 -1.79 19.39 9.84
N MET A 17 -1.83 18.90 8.59
CA MET A 17 -1.12 17.70 8.19
C MET A 17 0.37 17.96 8.14
N THR A 18 1.15 17.23 8.92
CA THR A 18 2.60 17.21 8.83
C THR A 18 3.11 15.83 8.46
N PRO A 19 4.34 15.71 7.90
CA PRO A 19 4.95 14.41 7.62
C PRO A 19 5.00 13.49 8.85
N ASP A 20 5.41 14.04 9.99
CA ASP A 20 5.48 13.31 11.28
C ASP A 20 4.12 12.76 11.69
N ARG A 21 3.08 13.56 11.57
CA ARG A 21 1.72 13.17 11.92
C ARG A 21 1.19 12.08 10.97
N MET A 22 1.46 12.21 9.68
CA MET A 22 1.09 11.20 8.68
C MET A 22 1.77 9.87 9.00
N TYR A 23 3.07 9.90 9.24
CA TYR A 23 3.86 8.72 9.57
C TYR A 23 3.39 8.07 10.87
N ALA A 24 3.28 8.85 11.96
CA ALA A 24 2.83 8.36 13.26
C ALA A 24 1.43 7.75 13.19
N GLY A 25 0.49 8.40 12.49
CA GLY A 25 -0.86 7.88 12.31
C GLY A 25 -0.91 6.52 11.63
N LEU A 26 -0.08 6.30 10.61
CA LEU A 26 0.04 5.00 9.94
C LEU A 26 0.66 3.95 10.86
N PHE A 27 1.77 4.30 11.49
CA PHE A 27 2.56 3.38 12.31
C PHE A 27 1.81 2.95 13.56
N ASP A 28 1.31 3.92 14.35
CA ASP A 28 0.60 3.65 15.60
C ASP A 28 -0.69 2.87 15.36
N ALA A 29 -1.46 3.23 14.32
CA ALA A 29 -2.67 2.49 13.97
C ALA A 29 -2.36 1.03 13.63
N THR A 30 -1.30 0.78 12.86
CA THR A 30 -0.87 -0.59 12.51
C THR A 30 -0.43 -1.33 13.76
N GLN A 31 0.42 -0.73 14.60
CA GLN A 31 0.89 -1.36 15.85
C GLN A 31 -0.26 -1.72 16.78
N HIS A 32 -1.22 -0.81 16.98
CA HIS A 32 -2.39 -1.08 17.81
C HIS A 32 -3.25 -2.25 17.30
N VAL A 33 -3.35 -2.42 15.98
CA VAL A 33 -4.05 -3.57 15.38
C VAL A 33 -3.28 -4.86 15.65
N LEU A 34 -1.95 -4.88 15.45
CA LEU A 34 -1.11 -6.04 15.72
C LEU A 34 -1.18 -6.47 17.19
N ASP A 35 -1.07 -5.53 18.12
CA ASP A 35 -1.19 -5.77 19.57
C ASP A 35 -2.59 -6.35 19.94
N SER A 36 -3.63 -5.83 19.28
CA SER A 36 -5.00 -6.31 19.50
C SER A 36 -5.20 -7.74 18.99
N ILE A 37 -4.57 -8.10 17.87
CA ILE A 37 -4.59 -9.45 17.32
C ILE A 37 -3.87 -10.43 18.27
N GLU A 38 -2.69 -10.07 18.76
CA GLU A 38 -1.96 -10.89 19.74
C GLU A 38 -2.81 -11.13 21.00
N LYS A 39 -3.39 -10.06 21.54
CA LYS A 39 -4.26 -10.14 22.73
C LYS A 39 -5.50 -11.00 22.50
N ALA A 40 -6.09 -10.96 21.31
CA ALA A 40 -7.27 -11.76 20.98
C ALA A 40 -6.95 -13.24 20.82
N GLY A 41 -5.77 -13.60 20.31
CA GLY A 41 -5.28 -14.97 20.15
C GLY A 41 -6.09 -15.86 19.19
N THR A 42 -7.02 -15.29 18.41
CA THR A 42 -7.97 -16.04 17.57
C THR A 42 -7.73 -15.87 16.07
N VAL A 43 -6.96 -14.85 15.67
CA VAL A 43 -6.66 -14.55 14.27
C VAL A 43 -5.61 -15.54 13.77
N LYS A 44 -5.87 -16.12 12.59
CA LYS A 44 -4.95 -17.07 11.93
C LYS A 44 -4.24 -16.46 10.73
N ARG A 45 -4.89 -15.52 10.07
CA ARG A 45 -4.34 -14.79 8.91
C ARG A 45 -4.72 -13.33 8.99
N LEU A 46 -3.74 -12.45 8.76
CA LEU A 46 -3.91 -11.03 8.59
C LEU A 46 -3.67 -10.67 7.12
N VAL A 47 -4.63 -9.99 6.51
CA VAL A 47 -4.42 -9.31 5.23
C VAL A 47 -4.25 -7.83 5.52
N TYR A 48 -3.07 -7.33 5.24
CA TYR A 48 -2.71 -5.92 5.41
C TYR A 48 -2.92 -5.17 4.10
N THR A 49 -3.68 -4.10 4.13
CA THR A 49 -3.83 -3.20 2.98
C THR A 49 -2.72 -2.14 3.01
N SER A 50 -1.69 -2.38 2.20
CA SER A 50 -0.62 -1.42 1.96
C SER A 50 -1.02 -0.41 0.88
N SER A 51 -0.16 -0.13 -0.06
CA SER A 51 -0.41 0.77 -1.19
C SER A 51 0.62 0.54 -2.28
N THR A 52 0.32 0.87 -3.53
CA THR A 52 1.34 1.00 -4.58
C THR A 52 2.40 2.04 -4.22
N ALA A 53 2.13 2.97 -3.32
CA ALA A 53 3.13 3.89 -2.77
C ALA A 53 4.25 3.18 -1.99
N ALA A 54 4.01 1.96 -1.50
CA ALA A 54 5.05 1.13 -0.87
C ALA A 54 5.91 0.37 -1.90
N VAL A 55 5.47 0.35 -3.16
CA VAL A 55 6.16 -0.31 -4.28
C VAL A 55 6.86 0.72 -5.16
N MET A 56 6.09 1.71 -5.61
CA MET A 56 6.55 2.73 -6.55
C MET A 56 7.26 3.86 -5.81
N GLY A 57 8.44 4.23 -6.28
CA GLY A 57 9.18 5.33 -5.68
C GLY A 57 10.35 5.75 -6.54
N PRO A 58 11.15 6.72 -6.09
CA PRO A 58 12.38 7.07 -6.76
C PRO A 58 13.27 5.83 -6.89
N GLN A 59 13.64 5.51 -8.11
CA GLN A 59 14.54 4.40 -8.38
C GLN A 59 15.97 4.76 -8.00
N SER A 60 16.76 3.74 -7.66
CA SER A 60 18.20 3.93 -7.46
C SER A 60 18.85 4.49 -8.74
N GLU A 61 19.90 5.28 -8.58
CA GLU A 61 20.67 5.78 -9.72
C GLU A 61 21.17 4.60 -10.58
N GLY A 62 20.89 4.69 -11.90
CA GLY A 62 21.28 3.63 -12.84
C GLY A 62 20.22 2.54 -13.05
N ALA A 63 19.07 2.60 -12.40
CA ALA A 63 17.97 1.68 -12.70
C ALA A 63 17.49 1.81 -14.16
N PRO A 64 17.11 0.70 -14.83
CA PRO A 64 16.56 0.74 -16.18
C PRO A 64 15.35 1.68 -16.28
N GLN A 65 15.24 2.41 -17.38
CA GLN A 65 14.11 3.28 -17.64
C GLN A 65 13.47 2.92 -19.00
N PRO A 66 12.13 2.81 -19.10
CA PRO A 66 11.17 2.85 -17.99
C PRO A 66 11.28 1.64 -17.07
N HIS A 67 11.04 1.84 -15.77
CA HIS A 67 11.00 0.74 -14.80
C HIS A 67 9.59 0.16 -14.71
N ILE A 68 9.49 -1.15 -14.88
CA ILE A 68 8.24 -1.89 -14.69
C ILE A 68 8.21 -2.40 -13.25
N TYR A 69 7.30 -1.87 -12.45
CA TYR A 69 7.15 -2.27 -11.06
C TYR A 69 6.47 -3.63 -10.91
N SER A 70 6.93 -4.40 -9.95
CA SER A 70 6.39 -5.70 -9.58
C SER A 70 6.16 -5.79 -8.07
N GLU A 71 5.61 -6.90 -7.61
CA GLU A 71 5.43 -7.19 -6.18
C GLU A 71 6.76 -7.32 -5.41
N ASP A 72 7.88 -7.51 -6.10
CA ASP A 72 9.21 -7.60 -5.49
C ASP A 72 9.83 -6.21 -5.20
N ASP A 73 9.28 -5.15 -5.82
CA ASP A 73 9.78 -3.80 -5.64
C ASP A 73 9.34 -3.17 -4.32
N TRP A 74 10.24 -2.38 -3.76
CA TRP A 74 9.98 -1.57 -2.57
C TRP A 74 10.32 -0.11 -2.86
N SER A 75 9.40 0.78 -2.50
CA SER A 75 9.72 2.20 -2.47
C SER A 75 10.86 2.43 -1.49
N GLY A 76 11.98 2.95 -1.98
CA GLY A 76 13.19 3.10 -1.16
C GLY A 76 13.08 4.20 -0.09
N GLY A 77 14.02 4.22 0.85
CA GLY A 77 14.22 5.23 1.91
C GLY A 77 13.63 4.86 3.25
N THR A 78 14.03 5.61 4.26
CA THR A 78 13.54 5.54 5.63
C THR A 78 12.92 6.86 6.03
N TYR A 79 12.26 6.91 7.19
CA TYR A 79 11.71 8.16 7.72
C TYR A 79 12.80 9.22 7.91
N GLU A 80 13.98 8.83 8.38
CA GLU A 80 15.13 9.72 8.59
C GLU A 80 15.66 10.32 7.28
N SER A 81 15.46 9.64 6.14
CA SER A 81 15.91 10.09 4.82
C SER A 81 14.85 10.86 4.02
N LEU A 82 13.71 11.22 4.62
CA LEU A 82 12.61 11.89 3.92
C LEU A 82 13.02 13.20 3.25
N GLU A 83 13.86 13.99 3.91
CA GLU A 83 14.35 15.28 3.38
C GLU A 83 15.25 15.09 2.17
N GLU A 84 16.09 14.06 2.17
CA GLU A 84 17.03 13.75 1.07
C GLU A 84 16.29 13.30 -0.19
N ARG A 85 15.12 12.66 -0.03
CA ARG A 85 14.32 12.14 -1.14
C ARG A 85 13.49 13.19 -1.88
N TRP A 86 13.45 14.40 -1.38
CA TRP A 86 12.73 15.53 -1.98
C TRP A 86 13.13 15.85 -3.41
N GLN A 87 14.31 15.49 -3.85
CA GLN A 87 14.86 15.87 -5.16
C GLN A 87 14.15 15.23 -6.36
N GLY A 88 13.24 14.32 -6.16
CA GLY A 88 12.50 13.58 -7.20
C GLY A 88 11.12 14.15 -7.59
N GLY A 89 10.76 15.36 -7.14
CA GLY A 89 9.44 15.97 -7.45
C GLY A 89 8.27 15.44 -6.61
N TRP A 90 8.54 14.65 -5.58
CA TRP A 90 7.57 14.21 -4.59
C TRP A 90 7.50 15.20 -3.44
N THR A 91 6.30 15.50 -2.93
CA THR A 91 6.19 16.33 -1.73
C THR A 91 6.61 15.54 -0.49
N ILE A 92 7.07 16.23 0.57
CA ILE A 92 7.44 15.59 1.84
C ILE A 92 6.29 14.72 2.37
N GLU A 93 5.05 15.20 2.26
CA GLU A 93 3.86 14.47 2.70
C GLU A 93 3.66 13.16 1.92
N LYS A 94 3.86 13.19 0.60
CA LYS A 94 3.79 11.96 -0.22
C LYS A 94 4.90 10.98 0.14
N ASN A 95 6.09 11.48 0.43
CA ASN A 95 7.20 10.66 0.88
C ASN A 95 6.91 10.05 2.26
N ALA A 96 6.39 10.81 3.20
CA ALA A 96 6.01 10.33 4.55
C ALA A 96 4.97 9.20 4.46
N TYR A 97 3.98 9.33 3.58
CA TYR A 97 3.00 8.28 3.33
C TYR A 97 3.67 7.02 2.75
N ALA A 98 4.48 7.16 1.71
CA ALA A 98 5.15 6.03 1.06
C ALA A 98 6.07 5.29 2.03
N VAL A 99 6.91 6.02 2.77
CA VAL A 99 7.80 5.46 3.80
C VAL A 99 6.98 4.78 4.89
N GLY A 100 5.95 5.45 5.42
CA GLY A 100 5.07 4.86 6.44
C GLY A 100 4.43 3.56 5.96
N LYS A 101 3.97 3.48 4.70
CA LYS A 101 3.41 2.25 4.14
C LYS A 101 4.46 1.14 4.03
N VAL A 102 5.68 1.45 3.57
CA VAL A 102 6.79 0.48 3.52
C VAL A 102 7.12 -0.07 4.90
N GLU A 103 7.30 0.82 5.87
CA GLU A 103 7.71 0.41 7.22
C GLU A 103 6.61 -0.36 7.95
N CYS A 104 5.34 0.08 7.85
CA CYS A 104 4.20 -0.66 8.38
C CYS A 104 4.05 -2.05 7.76
N GLU A 105 4.25 -2.16 6.45
CA GLU A 105 4.19 -3.44 5.76
C GLU A 105 5.30 -4.39 6.24
N LYS A 106 6.54 -3.92 6.30
CA LYS A 106 7.68 -4.68 6.83
C LYS A 106 7.50 -5.06 8.30
N MET A 107 7.00 -4.14 9.12
CA MET A 107 6.67 -4.40 10.52
C MET A 107 5.63 -5.51 10.65
N THR A 108 4.61 -5.50 9.79
CA THR A 108 3.54 -6.50 9.80
C THR A 108 4.07 -7.89 9.42
N TYR A 109 4.96 -8.00 8.42
CA TYR A 109 5.61 -9.27 8.09
C TYR A 109 6.51 -9.78 9.23
N ALA A 110 7.36 -8.91 9.78
CA ALA A 110 8.24 -9.28 10.90
C ALA A 110 7.43 -9.73 12.14
N TRP A 111 6.27 -9.11 12.36
CA TRP A 111 5.34 -9.51 13.40
C TRP A 111 4.71 -10.89 13.11
N GLY A 112 4.33 -11.15 11.86
CA GLY A 112 3.82 -12.46 11.42
C GLY A 112 4.84 -13.57 11.64
N ASP A 113 6.10 -13.36 11.26
CA ASP A 113 7.21 -14.28 11.48
C ASP A 113 7.39 -14.60 12.97
N LYS A 114 7.30 -13.59 13.84
CA LYS A 114 7.44 -13.75 15.29
C LYS A 114 6.29 -14.52 15.92
N THR A 115 5.06 -14.29 15.44
CA THR A 115 3.84 -14.83 16.08
C THR A 115 3.34 -16.13 15.45
N GLY A 116 3.83 -16.46 14.25
CA GLY A 116 3.35 -17.59 13.45
C GLY A 116 1.97 -17.37 12.83
N ILE A 117 1.51 -16.11 12.77
CA ILE A 117 0.26 -15.73 12.10
C ILE A 117 0.56 -15.43 10.64
N ASP A 118 -0.23 -16.02 9.74
CA ASP A 118 -0.07 -15.75 8.30
C ASP A 118 -0.30 -14.26 7.99
N VAL A 119 0.62 -13.66 7.26
CA VAL A 119 0.53 -12.28 6.78
C VAL A 119 0.58 -12.24 5.26
N VAL A 120 -0.39 -11.58 4.67
CA VAL A 120 -0.49 -11.34 3.23
C VAL A 120 -0.77 -9.85 3.01
N THR A 121 -0.23 -9.28 1.96
CA THR A 121 -0.40 -7.86 1.68
C THR A 121 -1.07 -7.61 0.33
N SER A 122 -2.02 -6.68 0.31
CA SER A 122 -2.54 -6.08 -0.92
C SER A 122 -2.06 -4.64 -1.05
N CYS A 123 -1.63 -4.25 -2.24
CA CYS A 123 -1.09 -2.94 -2.56
C CYS A 123 -1.97 -2.27 -3.63
N PRO A 124 -3.13 -1.71 -3.27
CA PRO A 124 -3.99 -1.02 -4.22
C PRO A 124 -3.36 0.29 -4.68
N CYS A 125 -3.66 0.66 -5.93
CA CYS A 125 -3.41 1.98 -6.47
C CYS A 125 -4.53 2.96 -6.07
N HIS A 126 -4.86 3.94 -6.93
CA HIS A 126 -5.94 4.89 -6.66
C HIS A 126 -7.30 4.19 -6.75
N VAL A 127 -7.92 3.97 -5.60
CA VAL A 127 -9.19 3.25 -5.51
C VAL A 127 -10.35 4.18 -5.85
N LEU A 128 -11.12 3.82 -6.85
CA LEU A 128 -12.33 4.51 -7.26
C LEU A 128 -13.53 3.56 -7.18
N GLY A 129 -14.74 4.10 -7.17
CA GLY A 129 -15.94 3.27 -7.20
C GLY A 129 -17.16 3.97 -6.65
N PRO A 130 -18.29 3.25 -6.56
CA PRO A 130 -19.52 3.80 -6.04
C PRO A 130 -19.40 4.29 -4.60
N LEU A 131 -19.85 5.51 -4.33
CA LEU A 131 -19.89 6.06 -2.98
C LEU A 131 -21.07 5.46 -2.22
N LEU A 132 -20.83 4.85 -1.08
CA LEU A 132 -21.88 4.29 -0.23
C LEU A 132 -22.42 5.30 0.79
N CYS A 133 -21.64 6.34 1.09
CA CYS A 133 -22.05 7.45 1.94
C CYS A 133 -21.23 8.71 1.62
N LYS A 134 -21.69 9.86 2.12
CA LYS A 134 -21.04 11.15 1.88
C LYS A 134 -19.58 11.20 2.37
N ALA A 135 -19.25 10.47 3.43
CA ALA A 135 -17.89 10.43 3.95
C ALA A 135 -16.89 9.74 2.98
N HIS A 136 -17.37 9.02 1.98
CA HIS A 136 -16.53 8.43 0.94
C HIS A 136 -16.18 9.40 -0.19
N ASP A 137 -16.77 10.60 -0.20
CA ASP A 137 -16.40 11.66 -1.14
C ASP A 137 -15.08 12.31 -0.70
N THR A 138 -14.00 11.60 -1.01
CA THR A 138 -12.65 11.94 -0.60
C THR A 138 -11.85 12.54 -1.75
N ILE A 139 -10.56 12.74 -1.50
CA ILE A 139 -9.63 13.39 -2.43
C ILE A 139 -9.70 12.82 -3.86
N TRP A 140 -9.81 11.50 -4.02
CA TRP A 140 -9.75 10.87 -5.34
C TRP A 140 -11.05 11.06 -6.13
N GLN A 141 -12.21 10.95 -5.50
CA GLN A 141 -13.51 11.19 -6.12
C GLN A 141 -13.66 12.67 -6.51
N HIS A 142 -13.23 13.56 -5.62
CA HIS A 142 -13.21 15.00 -5.91
C HIS A 142 -12.29 15.30 -7.09
N ARG A 143 -11.08 14.76 -7.12
CA ARG A 143 -10.13 14.94 -8.22
C ARG A 143 -10.67 14.40 -9.54
N LEU A 144 -11.32 13.25 -9.53
CA LEU A 144 -11.99 12.72 -10.72
C LEU A 144 -13.08 13.68 -11.23
N GLY A 145 -13.86 14.27 -10.34
CA GLY A 145 -14.84 15.31 -10.68
C GLY A 145 -14.19 16.55 -11.33
N GLU A 146 -13.05 16.97 -10.82
CA GLU A 146 -12.28 18.09 -11.39
C GLU A 146 -11.74 17.78 -12.79
N ILE A 147 -11.30 16.53 -13.03
CA ILE A 147 -10.87 16.04 -14.34
C ILE A 147 -12.03 16.10 -15.35
N PHE A 148 -13.18 15.55 -15.00
CA PHE A 148 -14.37 15.58 -15.87
C PHE A 148 -14.90 16.98 -16.12
N ALA A 149 -14.69 17.89 -15.18
CA ALA A 149 -15.03 19.31 -15.35
C ALA A 149 -13.98 20.10 -16.16
N GLY A 150 -12.90 19.46 -16.62
CA GLY A 150 -11.81 20.11 -17.35
C GLY A 150 -10.95 21.08 -16.51
N ARG A 151 -11.04 20.98 -15.18
CA ARG A 151 -10.28 21.85 -14.25
C ARG A 151 -8.97 21.22 -13.77
N TYR A 152 -8.74 19.95 -14.05
CA TYR A 152 -7.51 19.25 -13.71
C TYR A 152 -7.00 18.47 -14.91
N SER A 153 -5.72 18.66 -15.25
CA SER A 153 -5.04 17.89 -16.28
C SER A 153 -4.34 16.68 -15.67
N ILE A 154 -4.41 15.55 -16.34
CA ILE A 154 -3.64 14.36 -15.98
C ILE A 154 -2.42 14.33 -16.89
N ASP A 155 -1.29 14.79 -16.37
CA ASP A 155 -0.02 14.80 -17.09
C ASP A 155 0.79 13.49 -16.86
N MET A 156 0.22 12.54 -16.15
CA MET A 156 0.86 11.28 -15.79
C MET A 156 -0.11 10.11 -15.95
N MET A 157 0.43 8.92 -16.18
CA MET A 157 -0.37 7.69 -16.14
C MET A 157 -0.96 7.54 -14.74
N TRP A 158 -2.27 7.51 -14.66
CA TRP A 158 -2.99 7.40 -13.40
C TRP A 158 -3.46 5.98 -13.18
N ASN A 159 -2.70 5.20 -12.43
CA ASN A 159 -3.09 3.84 -12.06
C ASN A 159 -4.32 3.89 -11.17
N ILE A 160 -5.39 3.28 -11.62
CA ILE A 160 -6.66 3.19 -10.90
C ILE A 160 -7.08 1.74 -10.73
N CYS A 161 -7.87 1.48 -9.72
CA CYS A 161 -8.57 0.21 -9.53
C CYS A 161 -9.98 0.45 -8.98
N ASP A 162 -10.88 -0.48 -9.25
CA ASP A 162 -12.24 -0.40 -8.70
C ASP A 162 -12.26 -0.93 -7.26
N VAL A 163 -13.02 -0.28 -6.40
CA VAL A 163 -13.17 -0.70 -4.99
C VAL A 163 -13.69 -2.12 -4.85
N ARG A 164 -14.48 -2.60 -5.83
CA ARG A 164 -15.01 -3.97 -5.85
C ARG A 164 -13.90 -4.98 -6.14
N ASP A 165 -12.94 -4.63 -6.99
CA ASP A 165 -11.76 -5.46 -7.27
C ASP A 165 -10.84 -5.50 -6.05
N CYS A 166 -10.61 -4.36 -5.38
CA CYS A 166 -9.86 -4.33 -4.12
C CYS A 166 -10.50 -5.22 -3.05
N ALA A 167 -11.82 -5.18 -2.93
CA ALA A 167 -12.56 -6.03 -1.99
C ALA A 167 -12.47 -7.52 -2.37
N ALA A 168 -12.55 -7.83 -3.68
CA ALA A 168 -12.42 -9.20 -4.18
C ALA A 168 -11.01 -9.76 -3.93
N VAL A 169 -9.95 -8.99 -4.21
CA VAL A 169 -8.57 -9.37 -3.92
C VAL A 169 -8.38 -9.60 -2.42
N SER A 170 -8.86 -8.67 -1.58
CA SER A 170 -8.77 -8.81 -0.12
C SER A 170 -9.45 -10.08 0.39
N ARG A 171 -10.60 -10.44 -0.19
CA ARG A 171 -11.31 -11.68 0.14
C ARG A 171 -10.52 -12.91 -0.31
N LEU A 172 -9.99 -12.89 -1.55
CA LEU A 172 -9.15 -13.99 -2.06
C LEU A 172 -7.90 -14.20 -1.22
N CYS A 173 -7.24 -13.12 -0.79
CA CYS A 173 -6.11 -13.19 0.14
C CYS A 173 -6.46 -13.87 1.47
N LEU A 174 -7.71 -13.74 1.93
CA LEU A 174 -8.18 -14.41 3.16
C LEU A 174 -8.55 -15.88 2.94
N GLU A 175 -9.20 -16.20 1.84
CA GLU A 175 -9.95 -17.45 1.64
C GLU A 175 -9.22 -18.46 0.77
N SER A 176 -8.35 -18.01 -0.16
CA SER A 176 -7.67 -18.92 -1.06
C SER A 176 -6.61 -19.75 -0.35
N PRO A 177 -6.62 -21.08 -0.54
CA PRO A 177 -5.56 -21.95 -0.05
C PRO A 177 -4.23 -21.78 -0.80
N ASP A 178 -4.26 -21.21 -2.00
CA ASP A 178 -3.07 -20.99 -2.82
C ASP A 178 -2.29 -19.74 -2.41
N VAL A 179 -2.90 -18.89 -1.58
CA VAL A 179 -2.26 -17.70 -1.02
C VAL A 179 -1.56 -18.07 0.27
N VAL A 180 -0.26 -17.77 0.35
CA VAL A 180 0.57 -18.13 1.50
C VAL A 180 1.13 -16.89 2.19
N THR A 181 1.65 -17.06 3.40
CA THR A 181 2.31 -15.97 4.13
C THR A 181 3.48 -15.43 3.34
N GLY A 182 3.63 -14.11 3.34
CA GLY A 182 4.64 -13.41 2.55
C GLY A 182 4.18 -12.97 1.16
N ASP A 183 3.03 -13.48 0.68
CA ASP A 183 2.50 -13.04 -0.61
C ASP A 183 2.11 -11.56 -0.57
N ARG A 184 2.40 -10.88 -1.67
CA ARG A 184 2.15 -9.48 -1.90
C ARG A 184 1.48 -9.30 -3.26
N PHE A 185 0.43 -8.50 -3.35
CA PHE A 185 -0.36 -8.35 -4.55
C PHE A 185 -0.55 -6.88 -4.92
N LEU A 186 -0.09 -6.49 -6.10
CA LEU A 186 -0.45 -5.22 -6.72
C LEU A 186 -1.89 -5.27 -7.20
N VAL A 187 -2.68 -4.24 -6.86
CA VAL A 187 -4.07 -4.13 -7.29
C VAL A 187 -4.21 -2.92 -8.19
N SER A 188 -4.19 -3.16 -9.50
CA SER A 188 -4.31 -2.16 -10.57
C SER A 188 -5.26 -2.68 -11.65
N ALA A 189 -5.97 -1.77 -12.32
CA ALA A 189 -6.81 -2.11 -13.46
C ALA A 189 -6.00 -2.31 -14.76
N TYR A 190 -4.72 -1.99 -14.74
CA TYR A 190 -3.84 -2.08 -15.90
C TYR A 190 -2.66 -3.00 -15.59
N ASP A 191 -2.32 -3.83 -16.55
CA ASP A 191 -1.11 -4.65 -16.52
C ASP A 191 0.12 -3.87 -17.03
N GLU A 192 1.25 -4.56 -17.14
CA GLU A 192 2.52 -4.01 -17.60
C GLU A 192 2.47 -3.48 -19.05
N THR A 193 1.49 -3.90 -19.85
CA THR A 193 1.32 -3.47 -21.23
C THR A 193 0.43 -2.23 -21.35
N GLY A 194 -0.21 -1.82 -20.24
CA GLY A 194 -1.22 -0.77 -20.21
C GLY A 194 -2.60 -1.24 -20.67
N GLU A 195 -2.79 -2.54 -20.86
CA GLU A 195 -4.09 -3.14 -21.12
C GLU A 195 -4.84 -3.39 -19.81
N VAL A 196 -6.16 -3.51 -19.88
CA VAL A 196 -6.97 -3.80 -18.69
C VAL A 196 -6.61 -5.17 -18.14
N ALA A 197 -6.05 -5.21 -16.93
CA ALA A 197 -5.70 -6.46 -16.28
C ALA A 197 -6.95 -7.30 -16.04
N THR A 198 -7.00 -8.48 -16.60
CA THR A 198 -7.96 -9.50 -16.19
C THR A 198 -7.36 -10.22 -14.99
N CYS A 199 -8.05 -10.24 -13.84
CA CYS A 199 -7.63 -11.00 -12.67
C CYS A 199 -7.55 -12.50 -13.02
N ALA A 200 -6.43 -12.93 -13.60
CA ALA A 200 -6.06 -14.33 -13.65
C ALA A 200 -5.28 -14.63 -12.36
N ALA A 201 -5.68 -15.67 -11.65
CA ALA A 201 -4.91 -16.18 -10.54
C ALA A 201 -3.45 -16.39 -10.97
N PRO A 202 -2.45 -16.01 -10.15
CA PRO A 202 -1.06 -16.13 -10.54
C PRO A 202 -0.73 -17.59 -10.87
N ALA A 203 -0.29 -17.83 -12.10
CA ALA A 203 0.23 -19.13 -12.51
C ALA A 203 1.56 -19.34 -11.77
N GLY A 204 1.53 -20.26 -10.79
CA GLY A 204 2.64 -20.84 -10.05
C GLY A 204 3.99 -20.13 -10.10
N ARG A 205 4.25 -19.20 -9.22
CA ARG A 205 5.60 -18.72 -8.98
C ARG A 205 6.34 -19.66 -8.02
N ALA A 206 7.56 -20.01 -8.38
CA ALA A 206 8.49 -20.63 -7.46
C ALA A 206 8.82 -19.59 -6.35
N HIS A 207 8.52 -19.92 -5.10
CA HIS A 207 8.82 -19.08 -3.95
C HIS A 207 10.33 -18.85 -3.83
N ALA A 208 10.77 -17.61 -4.01
CA ALA A 208 12.03 -17.18 -3.48
C ALA A 208 11.83 -16.92 -1.99
N ALA A 209 12.63 -17.57 -1.16
CA ALA A 209 12.61 -17.37 0.28
C ALA A 209 12.82 -15.88 0.62
N PRO A 210 12.13 -15.32 1.64
CA PRO A 210 12.32 -13.94 2.02
C PRO A 210 13.78 -13.72 2.42
N HIS A 211 14.41 -12.75 1.79
CA HIS A 211 15.75 -12.31 2.19
C HIS A 211 15.67 -11.79 3.63
N ALA A 212 16.20 -12.58 4.55
CA ALA A 212 16.52 -12.12 5.88
C ALA A 212 17.54 -10.98 5.76
N ALA A 213 17.05 -9.74 5.78
CA ALA A 213 17.92 -8.59 5.94
C ALA A 213 18.54 -8.67 7.33
N SER A 214 19.83 -9.00 7.38
CA SER A 214 20.66 -8.96 8.58
C SER A 214 20.61 -7.55 9.15
N LEU A 215 19.91 -7.38 10.25
CA LEU A 215 20.12 -6.25 11.16
C LEU A 215 21.38 -6.60 11.95
N ALA A 216 22.52 -6.14 11.49
CA ALA A 216 23.74 -6.09 12.30
C ALA A 216 23.69 -4.85 13.20
N PRO A 217 24.26 -4.94 14.44
CA PRO A 217 24.14 -3.94 15.49
C PRO A 217 24.80 -2.60 15.17
#